data_a9d1f00f82cc4e4b36c6415c2eacd1ab
#
_entry.id   a9d1f00f82cc4e4b36c6415c2eacd1ab
#
_cell.length_a   1.000
_cell.length_b   1.000
_cell.length_c   1.000
_cell.angle_alpha   90.00
_cell.angle_beta   90.00
_cell.angle_gamma   90.00
#
_symmetry.space_group_name_H-M   'P 1'
#
loop_
_entity.id
_entity.type
_entity.pdbx_description
1 polymer ?
#
loop_
_entity_poly.entity_id
_entity_poly.type
_entity_poly.pdbx_seq_one_letter_code
_entity_poly.pdbx_strand_id
1 'polypeptide(L)'
;MFIEDIIKANIDTIFPGYDVDSSYCIKISRDADILIDESANTSEIIEQVKSKVKKRKIGAVCRFVYDRAMPDDFLDFLVDAFRINRQELVPGDKHLNMEDLRHLPNPNNAVRPIRKPQPMKLTCLDERESIFRYVEKKDLLLHYPYHSFEHFIHFLYEAVHEPTVREIMVTQYRVAENSAVINTLIAAAQNGKKVTVFVELKARFDEENNLATAEMMKAAGINILFSLPGLKVHAKVALVLRRDRQGHKLPSYAYISTGNFNEKTATLYADSGLFTCNPILVNDLHNLFRTFQGKENPVFHRLLVARFNLIPELNRLIDHEIELAKSGKQGRIILKMNALQDPA
;
A
#
# COMPACT_ATOMS: atom_id res chain seq x y z
N MET A 1 -15.64 -9.78 -28.76
CA MET A 1 -14.61 -10.63 -29.38
C MET A 1 -13.37 -10.51 -28.48
N PHE A 2 -12.85 -11.61 -28.02
CA PHE A 2 -11.61 -11.65 -27.23
C PHE A 2 -10.41 -11.65 -28.17
N ILE A 3 -9.26 -11.18 -27.68
CA ILE A 3 -8.03 -11.15 -28.46
C ILE A 3 -7.60 -12.54 -28.92
N GLU A 4 -7.83 -13.55 -28.10
CA GLU A 4 -7.57 -14.95 -28.41
C GLU A 4 -8.34 -15.43 -29.64
N ASP A 5 -9.58 -14.98 -29.82
CA ASP A 5 -10.36 -15.33 -31.01
C ASP A 5 -9.76 -14.71 -32.29
N ILE A 6 -9.23 -13.48 -32.19
CA ILE A 6 -8.57 -12.81 -33.31
C ILE A 6 -7.25 -13.53 -33.64
N ILE A 7 -6.46 -13.90 -32.63
CA ILE A 7 -5.21 -14.64 -32.82
C ILE A 7 -5.49 -15.98 -33.49
N LYS A 8 -6.46 -16.73 -32.98
CA LYS A 8 -6.84 -18.04 -33.55
C LYS A 8 -7.32 -17.94 -34.98
N ALA A 9 -8.09 -16.89 -35.32
CA ALA A 9 -8.58 -16.66 -36.68
C ALA A 9 -7.48 -16.24 -37.68
N ASN A 10 -6.32 -15.82 -37.18
CA ASN A 10 -5.21 -15.39 -38.03
C ASN A 10 -3.92 -16.22 -37.78
N ILE A 11 -4.08 -17.45 -37.30
CA ILE A 11 -2.92 -18.25 -36.88
C ILE A 11 -1.98 -18.57 -38.04
N ASP A 12 -2.49 -18.77 -39.23
CA ASP A 12 -1.68 -19.03 -40.45
C ASP A 12 -0.80 -17.84 -40.82
N THR A 13 -1.23 -16.64 -40.49
CA THR A 13 -0.45 -15.41 -40.69
C THR A 13 0.69 -15.31 -39.66
N ILE A 14 0.45 -15.82 -38.44
CA ILE A 14 1.43 -15.78 -37.34
C ILE A 14 2.49 -16.88 -37.55
N PHE A 15 2.10 -18.02 -38.10
CA PHE A 15 2.96 -19.18 -38.36
C PHE A 15 3.00 -19.52 -39.85
N PRO A 16 3.57 -18.65 -40.70
CA PRO A 16 3.59 -18.89 -42.14
C PRO A 16 4.42 -20.14 -42.46
N GLY A 17 3.84 -21.02 -43.31
CA GLY A 17 4.49 -22.26 -43.73
C GLY A 17 4.26 -23.46 -42.82
N TYR A 18 3.46 -23.31 -41.78
CA TYR A 18 2.97 -24.38 -40.94
C TYR A 18 1.49 -24.63 -41.21
N ASP A 19 1.09 -25.90 -41.25
CA ASP A 19 -0.32 -26.31 -41.22
C ASP A 19 -0.70 -26.51 -39.76
N VAL A 20 -1.46 -25.55 -39.19
CA VAL A 20 -1.80 -25.55 -37.77
C VAL A 20 -3.08 -26.32 -37.56
N ASP A 21 -2.98 -27.52 -37.02
CA ASP A 21 -4.11 -28.42 -36.75
C ASP A 21 -5.07 -27.83 -35.70
N SER A 22 -4.54 -27.34 -34.57
CA SER A 22 -5.35 -26.87 -33.48
C SER A 22 -4.64 -25.82 -32.60
N SER A 23 -5.40 -25.05 -31.82
CA SER A 23 -4.84 -24.06 -30.88
C SER A 23 -5.69 -23.93 -29.62
N TYR A 24 -5.03 -23.96 -28.48
CA TYR A 24 -5.66 -23.96 -27.15
C TYR A 24 -5.13 -22.81 -26.29
N CYS A 25 -5.97 -22.31 -25.39
CA CYS A 25 -5.55 -21.30 -24.42
C CYS A 25 -5.05 -21.97 -23.13
N ILE A 26 -3.98 -21.40 -22.58
CA ILE A 26 -3.48 -21.75 -21.26
C ILE A 26 -3.29 -20.48 -20.42
N LYS A 27 -3.44 -20.61 -19.09
CA LYS A 27 -3.12 -19.54 -18.14
C LYS A 27 -2.29 -20.09 -17.00
N ILE A 28 -1.07 -19.60 -16.87
CA ILE A 28 -0.12 -20.04 -15.86
C ILE A 28 -0.08 -19.01 -14.73
N SER A 29 -0.32 -19.48 -13.50
CA SER A 29 -0.02 -18.70 -12.28
C SER A 29 1.21 -19.31 -11.62
N ARG A 30 2.15 -18.48 -11.28
CA ARG A 30 3.37 -18.88 -10.59
C ARG A 30 3.30 -18.43 -9.14
N ASP A 31 3.98 -19.15 -8.27
CA ASP A 31 4.08 -18.73 -6.88
C ASP A 31 4.73 -17.36 -6.81
N ALA A 32 3.99 -16.44 -6.19
CA ALA A 32 4.39 -15.06 -6.05
C ALA A 32 4.95 -14.76 -4.65
N ASP A 33 4.93 -15.73 -3.73
CA ASP A 33 5.37 -15.48 -2.37
C ASP A 33 6.90 -15.41 -2.30
N ILE A 34 7.34 -14.28 -1.79
CA ILE A 34 8.75 -14.03 -1.49
C ILE A 34 8.97 -14.43 -0.04
N LEU A 35 9.36 -15.69 0.18
CA LEU A 35 9.83 -16.11 1.50
C LEU A 35 11.14 -15.37 1.80
N ILE A 36 11.07 -14.39 2.67
CA ILE A 36 12.24 -13.64 3.14
C ILE A 36 12.67 -14.27 4.47
N ASP A 37 13.95 -14.52 4.63
CA ASP A 37 14.49 -14.91 5.92
C ASP A 37 14.31 -13.73 6.88
N GLU A 38 13.44 -13.92 7.87
CA GLU A 38 13.11 -12.87 8.84
C GLU A 38 14.25 -12.58 9.82
N SER A 39 15.24 -13.44 9.90
CA SER A 39 16.46 -13.26 10.71
C SER A 39 17.56 -12.47 9.98
N ALA A 40 17.41 -12.30 8.66
CA ALA A 40 18.39 -11.62 7.82
C ALA A 40 18.48 -10.11 8.13
N ASN A 41 19.68 -9.55 7.97
CA ASN A 41 19.87 -8.10 8.09
C ASN A 41 19.24 -7.35 6.90
N THR A 42 19.10 -6.03 7.02
CA THR A 42 18.43 -5.18 6.01
C THR A 42 19.05 -5.31 4.61
N SER A 43 20.38 -5.40 4.51
CA SER A 43 21.07 -5.53 3.22
C SER A 43 20.77 -6.88 2.56
N GLU A 44 20.79 -7.93 3.33
CA GLU A 44 20.41 -9.29 2.87
C GLU A 44 18.95 -9.36 2.45
N ILE A 45 18.04 -8.71 3.20
CA ILE A 45 16.62 -8.62 2.83
C ILE A 45 16.47 -7.93 1.46
N ILE A 46 17.17 -6.83 1.21
CA ILE A 46 17.13 -6.12 -0.08
C ILE A 46 17.63 -7.03 -1.20
N GLU A 47 18.74 -7.72 -1.02
CA GLU A 47 19.28 -8.65 -2.02
C GLU A 47 18.35 -9.85 -2.27
N GLN A 48 17.78 -10.41 -1.20
CA GLN A 48 16.79 -11.47 -1.31
C GLN A 48 15.56 -11.00 -2.10
N VAL A 49 15.02 -9.82 -1.82
CA VAL A 49 13.90 -9.25 -2.57
C VAL A 49 14.28 -9.06 -4.04
N LYS A 50 15.43 -8.42 -4.34
CA LYS A 50 15.92 -8.23 -5.71
C LYS A 50 16.06 -9.55 -6.48
N SER A 51 16.65 -10.56 -5.87
CA SER A 51 16.86 -11.88 -6.50
C SER A 51 15.54 -12.63 -6.71
N LYS A 52 14.64 -12.60 -5.72
CA LYS A 52 13.38 -13.33 -5.77
C LYS A 52 12.34 -12.66 -6.67
N VAL A 53 12.32 -11.33 -6.79
CA VAL A 53 11.50 -10.61 -7.78
C VAL A 53 11.90 -11.06 -9.21
N LYS A 54 13.19 -11.18 -9.50
CA LYS A 54 13.66 -11.72 -10.78
C LYS A 54 13.24 -13.19 -10.98
N LYS A 55 13.33 -14.01 -9.93
CA LYS A 55 12.94 -15.42 -9.96
C LYS A 55 11.43 -15.66 -10.04
N ARG A 56 10.60 -14.69 -9.67
CA ARG A 56 9.13 -14.78 -9.75
C ARG A 56 8.64 -15.10 -11.17
N LYS A 57 9.33 -14.62 -12.20
CA LYS A 57 9.05 -14.95 -13.61
C LYS A 57 9.34 -16.39 -13.97
N ILE A 58 10.17 -17.09 -13.20
CA ILE A 58 10.62 -18.48 -13.38
C ILE A 58 10.20 -19.37 -12.19
N GLY A 59 9.43 -18.86 -11.24
CA GLY A 59 8.96 -19.60 -10.07
C GLY A 59 8.12 -20.82 -10.43
N ALA A 60 7.98 -21.75 -9.48
CA ALA A 60 7.15 -22.93 -9.66
C ALA A 60 5.73 -22.55 -10.07
N VAL A 61 5.15 -23.33 -10.98
CA VAL A 61 3.74 -23.18 -11.34
C VAL A 61 2.92 -23.60 -10.13
N CYS A 62 2.02 -22.74 -9.67
CA CYS A 62 1.10 -23.06 -8.58
C CYS A 62 -0.34 -23.25 -9.06
N ARG A 63 -0.62 -22.89 -10.31
CA ARG A 63 -1.91 -23.12 -10.96
C ARG A 63 -1.73 -23.07 -12.47
N PHE A 64 -2.21 -24.09 -13.14
CA PHE A 64 -2.22 -24.19 -14.60
C PHE A 64 -3.66 -24.38 -15.08
N VAL A 65 -4.24 -23.34 -15.65
CA VAL A 65 -5.59 -23.40 -16.23
C VAL A 65 -5.45 -23.67 -17.72
N TYR A 66 -6.18 -24.62 -18.23
CA TYR A 66 -6.11 -25.04 -19.63
C TYR A 66 -7.50 -25.17 -20.24
N ASP A 67 -7.58 -24.98 -21.56
CA ASP A 67 -8.79 -25.21 -22.35
C ASP A 67 -9.20 -26.68 -22.26
N ARG A 68 -10.40 -26.97 -21.76
CA ARG A 68 -10.91 -28.34 -21.57
C ARG A 68 -10.98 -29.15 -22.87
N ALA A 69 -11.04 -28.46 -24.02
CA ALA A 69 -11.04 -29.14 -25.32
C ALA A 69 -9.62 -29.60 -25.76
N MET A 70 -8.60 -29.29 -24.98
CA MET A 70 -7.22 -29.73 -25.26
C MET A 70 -7.12 -31.26 -25.17
N PRO A 71 -6.52 -31.96 -26.14
CA PRO A 71 -6.27 -33.38 -26.07
C PRO A 71 -5.35 -33.74 -24.90
N ASP A 72 -5.57 -34.93 -24.33
CA ASP A 72 -4.83 -35.38 -23.15
C ASP A 72 -3.33 -35.54 -23.41
N ASP A 73 -2.95 -36.03 -24.58
CA ASP A 73 -1.55 -36.17 -24.99
C ASP A 73 -0.83 -34.82 -25.09
N PHE A 74 -1.52 -33.81 -25.59
CA PHE A 74 -0.97 -32.45 -25.64
C PHE A 74 -0.90 -31.82 -24.25
N LEU A 75 -1.89 -32.07 -23.39
CA LEU A 75 -1.85 -31.64 -22.00
C LEU A 75 -0.68 -32.28 -21.25
N ASP A 76 -0.47 -33.58 -21.44
CA ASP A 76 0.67 -34.32 -20.84
C ASP A 76 2.01 -33.76 -21.30
N PHE A 77 2.16 -33.43 -22.59
CA PHE A 77 3.33 -32.75 -23.11
C PHE A 77 3.59 -31.40 -22.39
N LEU A 78 2.54 -30.59 -22.16
CA LEU A 78 2.68 -29.32 -21.46
C LEU A 78 3.01 -29.52 -19.98
N VAL A 79 2.41 -30.51 -19.32
CA VAL A 79 2.70 -30.90 -17.93
C VAL A 79 4.19 -31.19 -17.76
N ASP A 80 4.75 -31.99 -18.65
CA ASP A 80 6.17 -32.35 -18.62
C ASP A 80 7.07 -31.14 -18.97
N ALA A 81 6.74 -30.43 -20.03
CA ALA A 81 7.51 -29.28 -20.49
C ALA A 81 7.60 -28.14 -19.45
N PHE A 82 6.50 -27.84 -18.74
CA PHE A 82 6.44 -26.83 -17.70
C PHE A 82 6.71 -27.36 -16.29
N ARG A 83 6.92 -28.66 -16.12
CA ARG A 83 7.11 -29.36 -14.83
C ARG A 83 5.99 -29.07 -13.86
N ILE A 84 4.75 -29.26 -14.30
CA ILE A 84 3.54 -28.96 -13.54
C ILE A 84 3.18 -30.17 -12.67
N ASN A 85 2.83 -29.93 -11.41
CA ASN A 85 2.21 -30.96 -10.61
C ASN A 85 0.75 -31.14 -11.07
N ARG A 86 0.29 -32.37 -11.27
CA ARG A 86 -1.10 -32.65 -11.71
C ARG A 86 -2.18 -32.08 -10.77
N GLN A 87 -1.86 -31.86 -9.50
CA GLN A 87 -2.77 -31.21 -8.55
C GLN A 87 -2.98 -29.70 -8.83
N GLU A 88 -2.12 -29.10 -9.65
CA GLU A 88 -2.18 -27.69 -10.03
C GLU A 88 -2.97 -27.45 -11.32
N LEU A 89 -3.40 -28.54 -11.98
CA LEU A 89 -4.20 -28.52 -13.20
C LEU A 89 -5.65 -28.10 -12.89
N VAL A 90 -6.13 -27.12 -13.61
CA VAL A 90 -7.51 -26.64 -13.50
C VAL A 90 -8.14 -26.59 -14.90
N PRO A 91 -9.12 -27.46 -15.21
CA PRO A 91 -9.83 -27.38 -16.48
C PRO A 91 -10.63 -26.07 -16.55
N GLY A 92 -10.39 -25.31 -17.58
CA GLY A 92 -11.08 -24.06 -17.90
C GLY A 92 -12.00 -24.21 -19.09
N ASP A 93 -12.30 -23.08 -19.72
CA ASP A 93 -13.01 -22.99 -20.97
C ASP A 93 -12.11 -22.32 -22.02
N LYS A 94 -12.66 -22.04 -23.22
CA LYS A 94 -11.99 -21.39 -24.35
C LYS A 94 -11.33 -20.05 -23.97
N HIS A 95 -11.96 -19.28 -23.08
CA HIS A 95 -11.47 -17.98 -22.60
C HIS A 95 -11.09 -18.07 -21.12
N LEU A 96 -9.84 -17.82 -20.80
CA LEU A 96 -9.30 -18.03 -19.45
C LEU A 96 -9.07 -16.74 -18.67
N ASN A 97 -9.04 -15.58 -19.32
CA ASN A 97 -8.76 -14.30 -18.65
C ASN A 97 -10.04 -13.49 -18.44
N MET A 98 -10.86 -13.91 -17.47
CA MET A 98 -12.14 -13.25 -17.15
C MET A 98 -11.95 -11.84 -16.57
N GLU A 99 -10.75 -11.44 -16.17
CA GLU A 99 -10.50 -10.09 -15.69
C GLU A 99 -10.68 -9.04 -16.78
N ASP A 100 -10.47 -9.41 -18.05
CA ASP A 100 -10.66 -8.54 -19.20
C ASP A 100 -12.12 -8.07 -19.34
N LEU A 101 -13.07 -8.81 -18.77
CA LEU A 101 -14.48 -8.39 -18.72
C LEU A 101 -14.71 -7.10 -17.93
N ARG A 102 -13.78 -6.69 -17.08
CA ARG A 102 -13.83 -5.38 -16.40
C ARG A 102 -13.73 -4.21 -17.37
N HIS A 103 -13.13 -4.45 -18.52
CA HIS A 103 -12.92 -3.45 -19.57
C HIS A 103 -13.90 -3.63 -20.73
N LEU A 104 -14.97 -4.42 -20.52
CA LEU A 104 -15.99 -4.63 -21.53
C LEU A 104 -16.54 -3.27 -21.98
N PRO A 105 -16.46 -2.96 -23.29
CA PRO A 105 -16.99 -1.71 -23.80
C PRO A 105 -18.50 -1.68 -23.59
N ASN A 106 -19.05 -0.48 -23.34
CA ASN A 106 -20.47 -0.25 -23.27
C ASN A 106 -20.98 0.26 -24.63
N PRO A 107 -21.26 -0.64 -25.59
CA PRO A 107 -21.69 -0.25 -26.92
C PRO A 107 -23.04 0.46 -26.84
N ASN A 108 -23.20 1.51 -27.62
CA ASN A 108 -24.43 2.26 -27.74
C ASN A 108 -24.95 2.91 -26.44
N ASN A 109 -24.10 3.05 -25.41
CA ASN A 109 -24.49 3.55 -24.09
C ASN A 109 -25.75 2.83 -23.51
N ALA A 110 -25.90 1.55 -23.82
CA ALA A 110 -27.04 0.74 -23.42
C ALA A 110 -27.21 0.67 -21.90
N VAL A 111 -26.09 0.71 -21.18
CA VAL A 111 -26.05 0.79 -19.71
C VAL A 111 -25.47 2.15 -19.30
N ARG A 112 -26.25 2.92 -18.52
CA ARG A 112 -25.72 4.17 -17.98
C ARG A 112 -24.68 3.85 -16.91
N PRO A 113 -23.41 4.26 -17.09
CA PRO A 113 -22.41 4.06 -16.04
C PRO A 113 -22.81 4.86 -14.80
N ILE A 114 -22.64 4.26 -13.63
CA ILE A 114 -22.75 5.00 -12.36
C ILE A 114 -21.64 6.04 -12.38
N ARG A 115 -22.03 7.32 -12.38
CA ARG A 115 -21.06 8.41 -12.28
C ARG A 115 -20.40 8.33 -10.91
N LYS A 116 -19.10 8.09 -10.90
CA LYS A 116 -18.34 8.22 -9.65
C LYS A 116 -18.41 9.69 -9.19
N PRO A 117 -18.79 9.95 -7.95
CA PRO A 117 -18.76 11.31 -7.43
C PRO A 117 -17.33 11.85 -7.54
N GLN A 118 -17.21 13.11 -7.96
CA GLN A 118 -15.92 13.78 -7.92
C GLN A 118 -15.54 14.03 -6.46
N PRO A 119 -14.29 13.75 -6.06
CA PRO A 119 -13.85 14.04 -4.71
C PRO A 119 -14.02 15.52 -4.38
N MET A 120 -14.62 15.81 -3.22
CA MET A 120 -14.84 17.18 -2.77
C MET A 120 -13.52 17.82 -2.33
N LYS A 121 -13.26 19.01 -2.84
CA LYS A 121 -12.29 19.94 -2.24
C LYS A 121 -13.00 20.70 -1.13
N LEU A 122 -12.41 20.74 0.04
CA LEU A 122 -12.97 21.51 1.15
C LEU A 122 -12.67 23.00 0.92
N THR A 123 -13.72 23.82 0.92
CA THR A 123 -13.59 25.27 0.72
C THR A 123 -12.78 25.97 1.82
N CYS A 124 -12.79 25.39 3.03
CA CYS A 124 -11.95 25.86 4.15
C CYS A 124 -10.46 25.48 3.99
N LEU A 125 -10.10 24.73 2.95
CA LEU A 125 -8.75 24.36 2.56
C LEU A 125 -8.48 24.72 1.10
N ASP A 126 -9.11 25.80 0.62
CA ASP A 126 -8.82 26.32 -0.72
C ASP A 126 -7.30 26.54 -0.86
N GLU A 127 -6.77 26.46 -2.09
CA GLU A 127 -5.34 26.49 -2.40
C GLU A 127 -4.57 27.68 -1.80
N ARG A 128 -5.29 28.68 -1.30
CA ARG A 128 -4.76 29.87 -0.63
C ARG A 128 -4.72 29.77 0.90
N GLU A 129 -5.38 28.74 1.50
CA GLU A 129 -5.43 28.57 2.95
C GLU A 129 -4.45 27.51 3.41
N SER A 130 -3.61 27.87 4.37
CA SER A 130 -2.64 26.98 4.99
C SER A 130 -3.34 25.86 5.76
N ILE A 131 -3.07 24.62 5.40
CA ILE A 131 -3.52 23.44 6.17
C ILE A 131 -2.92 23.49 7.58
N PHE A 132 -1.69 23.95 7.73
CA PHE A 132 -1.03 24.09 9.02
C PHE A 132 -1.80 25.05 9.93
N ARG A 133 -2.17 26.23 9.45
CA ARG A 133 -2.97 27.19 10.22
C ARG A 133 -4.36 26.68 10.58
N TYR A 134 -4.94 25.87 9.70
CA TYR A 134 -6.24 25.24 10.01
C TYR A 134 -6.09 24.22 11.13
N VAL A 135 -5.10 23.35 11.03
CA VAL A 135 -4.85 22.27 12.00
C VAL A 135 -4.39 22.80 13.35
N GLU A 136 -3.74 23.95 13.41
CA GLU A 136 -3.42 24.63 14.68
C GLU A 136 -4.68 25.04 15.48
N LYS A 137 -5.81 25.23 14.80
CA LYS A 137 -7.07 25.60 15.46
C LYS A 137 -7.92 24.39 15.83
N LYS A 138 -7.94 23.37 14.97
CA LYS A 138 -8.70 22.13 15.18
C LYS A 138 -8.20 21.01 14.26
N ASP A 139 -8.32 19.80 14.74
CA ASP A 139 -8.05 18.59 13.94
C ASP A 139 -8.93 18.54 12.69
N LEU A 140 -8.40 17.97 11.60
CA LEU A 140 -9.12 17.79 10.35
C LEU A 140 -9.17 16.31 9.99
N LEU A 141 -10.37 15.76 9.96
CA LEU A 141 -10.61 14.40 9.50
C LEU A 141 -11.18 14.42 8.08
N LEU A 142 -10.49 13.77 7.16
CA LEU A 142 -10.95 13.54 5.80
C LEU A 142 -11.41 12.09 5.62
N HIS A 143 -12.37 11.89 4.74
CA HIS A 143 -12.91 10.58 4.40
C HIS A 143 -12.82 10.36 2.89
N TYR A 144 -12.00 9.40 2.48
CA TYR A 144 -11.79 9.02 1.08
C TYR A 144 -12.80 7.94 0.68
N PRO A 145 -13.19 7.85 -0.59
CA PRO A 145 -12.82 8.67 -1.75
C PRO A 145 -13.62 9.97 -1.89
N TYR A 146 -14.44 10.34 -0.90
CA TYR A 146 -15.37 11.48 -0.99
C TYR A 146 -14.66 12.83 -0.86
N HIS A 147 -13.60 12.91 -0.04
CA HIS A 147 -12.72 14.07 -0.01
C HIS A 147 -11.50 13.85 -0.90
N SER A 148 -10.96 14.93 -1.45
CA SER A 148 -9.80 14.87 -2.33
C SER A 148 -8.51 14.51 -1.57
N PHE A 149 -7.75 13.58 -2.13
CA PHE A 149 -6.41 13.24 -1.63
C PHE A 149 -5.38 14.36 -1.89
N GLU A 150 -5.70 15.32 -2.76
CA GLU A 150 -4.87 16.50 -3.01
C GLU A 150 -4.58 17.31 -1.74
N HIS A 151 -5.46 17.24 -0.73
CA HIS A 151 -5.20 17.89 0.56
C HIS A 151 -3.97 17.31 1.27
N PHE A 152 -3.73 16.01 1.16
CA PHE A 152 -2.50 15.42 1.70
C PHE A 152 -1.26 15.82 0.90
N ILE A 153 -1.37 15.89 -0.41
CA ILE A 153 -0.28 16.38 -1.27
C ILE A 153 0.02 17.85 -0.95
N HIS A 154 -1.01 18.67 -0.78
CA HIS A 154 -0.87 20.08 -0.40
C HIS A 154 -0.22 20.23 0.99
N PHE A 155 -0.59 19.40 1.96
CA PHE A 155 0.06 19.36 3.28
C PHE A 155 1.57 19.11 3.18
N LEU A 156 1.99 18.18 2.35
CA LEU A 156 3.41 17.91 2.10
C LEU A 156 4.06 19.07 1.33
N TYR A 157 3.37 19.64 0.34
CA TYR A 157 3.85 20.78 -0.43
C TYR A 157 4.05 22.02 0.46
N GLU A 158 3.14 22.28 1.37
CA GLU A 158 3.30 23.34 2.36
C GLU A 158 4.52 23.10 3.25
N ALA A 159 4.75 21.84 3.67
CA ALA A 159 5.95 21.46 4.43
C ALA A 159 7.26 21.70 3.67
N VAL A 160 7.28 21.58 2.34
CA VAL A 160 8.45 21.90 1.50
C VAL A 160 8.83 23.37 1.61
N HIS A 161 7.82 24.26 1.59
CA HIS A 161 8.04 25.70 1.48
C HIS A 161 8.08 26.42 2.84
N GLU A 162 7.55 25.83 3.91
CA GLU A 162 7.53 26.44 5.24
C GLU A 162 8.96 26.49 5.84
N PRO A 163 9.53 27.70 6.09
CA PRO A 163 10.94 27.81 6.53
C PRO A 163 11.22 27.22 7.90
N THR A 164 10.20 27.08 8.76
CA THR A 164 10.33 26.50 10.10
C THR A 164 10.33 24.96 10.10
N VAL A 165 9.87 24.33 9.02
CA VAL A 165 9.94 22.87 8.85
C VAL A 165 11.42 22.46 8.69
N ARG A 166 11.85 21.53 9.53
CA ARG A 166 13.22 21.00 9.54
C ARG A 166 13.28 19.55 9.13
N GLU A 167 12.26 18.78 9.48
CA GLU A 167 12.26 17.33 9.21
C GLU A 167 10.87 16.85 8.79
N ILE A 168 10.84 15.98 7.80
CA ILE A 168 9.64 15.29 7.30
C ILE A 168 9.91 13.80 7.37
N MET A 169 9.01 13.04 7.99
CA MET A 169 9.12 11.60 8.13
C MET A 169 7.83 10.94 7.62
N VAL A 170 7.94 9.94 6.74
CA VAL A 170 6.80 9.31 6.08
C VAL A 170 6.97 7.81 6.02
N THR A 171 5.87 7.05 6.16
CA THR A 171 5.86 5.62 5.84
C THR A 171 5.38 5.40 4.42
N GLN A 172 6.05 4.52 3.68
CA GLN A 172 5.68 4.07 2.34
C GLN A 172 5.37 2.58 2.35
N TYR A 173 4.13 2.23 2.00
CA TYR A 173 3.73 0.84 1.80
C TYR A 173 3.44 0.56 0.32
N ARG A 174 2.59 1.37 -0.31
CA ARG A 174 2.27 1.35 -1.74
C ARG A 174 2.11 2.78 -2.23
N VAL A 175 2.85 3.14 -3.26
CA VAL A 175 2.76 4.44 -3.92
C VAL A 175 2.34 4.26 -5.36
N ALA A 176 1.75 5.29 -5.94
CA ALA A 176 1.41 5.29 -7.36
C ALA A 176 2.68 5.33 -8.21
N GLU A 177 2.59 4.82 -9.42
CA GLU A 177 3.60 5.10 -10.44
C GLU A 177 3.61 6.62 -10.72
N ASN A 178 4.78 7.23 -10.77
CA ASN A 178 4.96 8.70 -10.85
C ASN A 178 4.24 9.47 -9.72
N SER A 179 4.31 8.97 -8.49
CA SER A 179 3.62 9.52 -7.34
C SER A 179 3.98 10.98 -7.05
N ALA A 180 2.95 11.83 -6.90
CA ALA A 180 3.11 13.21 -6.46
C ALA A 180 3.66 13.29 -5.02
N VAL A 181 3.34 12.30 -4.18
CA VAL A 181 3.88 12.19 -2.81
C VAL A 181 5.41 12.04 -2.88
N ILE A 182 5.92 11.10 -3.68
CA ILE A 182 7.37 10.88 -3.81
C ILE A 182 8.06 12.11 -4.39
N ASN A 183 7.51 12.71 -5.43
CA ASN A 183 8.06 13.92 -6.05
C ASN A 183 8.13 15.08 -5.05
N THR A 184 7.10 15.24 -4.21
CA THR A 184 7.08 16.28 -3.17
C THR A 184 8.12 16.02 -2.08
N LEU A 185 8.35 14.77 -1.68
CA LEU A 185 9.39 14.41 -0.70
C LEU A 185 10.80 14.66 -1.28
N ILE A 186 11.02 14.37 -2.56
CA ILE A 186 12.27 14.69 -3.26
C ILE A 186 12.48 16.21 -3.29
N ALA A 187 11.46 17.00 -3.64
CA ALA A 187 11.52 18.44 -3.61
C ALA A 187 11.83 18.99 -2.20
N ALA A 188 11.29 18.37 -1.15
CA ALA A 188 11.60 18.73 0.22
C ALA A 188 13.10 18.55 0.56
N ALA A 189 13.67 17.40 0.17
CA ALA A 189 15.09 17.13 0.37
C ALA A 189 15.96 18.12 -0.40
N GLN A 190 15.62 18.41 -1.66
CA GLN A 190 16.31 19.41 -2.50
C GLN A 190 16.23 20.84 -1.92
N ASN A 191 15.13 21.15 -1.20
CA ASN A 191 14.98 22.41 -0.46
C ASN A 191 15.64 22.40 0.95
N GLY A 192 16.52 21.43 1.21
CA GLY A 192 17.31 21.36 2.42
C GLY A 192 16.57 20.87 3.66
N LYS A 193 15.37 20.28 3.50
CA LYS A 193 14.68 19.60 4.59
C LYS A 193 15.30 18.23 4.83
N LYS A 194 15.42 17.83 6.10
CA LYS A 194 15.76 16.46 6.43
C LYS A 194 14.52 15.58 6.17
N VAL A 195 14.63 14.66 5.23
CA VAL A 195 13.53 13.75 4.88
C VAL A 195 13.93 12.33 5.23
N THR A 196 13.05 11.63 5.95
CA THR A 196 13.20 10.20 6.28
C THR A 196 11.97 9.46 5.80
N VAL A 197 12.17 8.40 5.00
CA VAL A 197 11.08 7.56 4.52
C VAL A 197 11.32 6.12 4.97
N PHE A 198 10.33 5.56 5.67
CA PHE A 198 10.31 4.12 5.95
C PHE A 198 9.61 3.40 4.79
N VAL A 199 10.33 2.51 4.12
CA VAL A 199 9.83 1.74 2.97
C VAL A 199 9.59 0.29 3.38
N GLU A 200 8.34 -0.19 3.26
CA GLU A 200 8.00 -1.58 3.50
C GLU A 200 8.28 -2.42 2.25
N LEU A 201 9.33 -3.24 2.31
CA LEU A 201 9.75 -4.09 1.19
C LEU A 201 8.85 -5.32 0.98
N LYS A 202 8.12 -5.75 2.03
CA LYS A 202 7.22 -6.91 1.98
C LYS A 202 5.81 -6.55 1.48
N ALA A 203 5.65 -5.41 0.79
CA ALA A 203 4.39 -5.03 0.16
C ALA A 203 4.18 -5.88 -1.10
N ARG A 204 3.37 -6.95 -0.98
CA ARG A 204 3.14 -7.94 -2.03
C ARG A 204 2.74 -7.29 -3.35
N PHE A 205 3.43 -7.62 -4.45
CA PHE A 205 3.33 -7.10 -5.81
C PHE A 205 3.88 -5.67 -6.04
N ASP A 206 4.29 -4.96 -5.00
CA ASP A 206 4.88 -3.62 -5.10
C ASP A 206 6.38 -3.60 -4.78
N GLU A 207 7.01 -4.75 -4.57
CA GLU A 207 8.40 -4.86 -4.12
C GLU A 207 9.36 -4.18 -5.10
N GLU A 208 9.16 -4.38 -6.42
CA GLU A 208 9.99 -3.78 -7.47
C GLU A 208 9.82 -2.26 -7.50
N ASN A 209 8.57 -1.78 -7.46
CA ASN A 209 8.26 -0.35 -7.43
C ASN A 209 8.79 0.31 -6.16
N ASN A 210 8.66 -0.35 -5.00
CA ASN A 210 9.17 0.16 -3.74
C ASN A 210 10.71 0.25 -3.72
N LEU A 211 11.41 -0.71 -4.31
CA LEU A 211 12.86 -0.65 -4.47
C LEU A 211 13.29 0.48 -5.42
N ALA A 212 12.66 0.59 -6.58
CA ALA A 212 12.98 1.64 -7.56
C ALA A 212 12.74 3.05 -6.99
N THR A 213 11.61 3.26 -6.32
CA THR A 213 11.31 4.54 -5.67
C THR A 213 12.24 4.84 -4.51
N ALA A 214 12.66 3.83 -3.75
CA ALA A 214 13.64 4.00 -2.67
C ALA A 214 15.02 4.41 -3.21
N GLU A 215 15.48 3.81 -4.32
CA GLU A 215 16.74 4.20 -4.97
C GLU A 215 16.69 5.64 -5.50
N MET A 216 15.57 6.04 -6.12
CA MET A 216 15.35 7.41 -6.60
C MET A 216 15.35 8.43 -5.46
N MET A 217 14.67 8.14 -4.36
CA MET A 217 14.63 8.99 -3.16
C MET A 217 16.03 9.08 -2.50
N LYS A 218 16.76 7.97 -2.42
CA LYS A 218 18.12 7.94 -1.88
C LYS A 218 19.08 8.79 -2.70
N ALA A 219 18.96 8.76 -4.03
CA ALA A 219 19.75 9.61 -4.92
C ALA A 219 19.48 11.12 -4.71
N ALA A 220 18.27 11.47 -4.25
CA ALA A 220 17.89 12.84 -3.87
C ALA A 220 18.30 13.23 -2.44
N GLY A 221 19.04 12.40 -1.71
CA GLY A 221 19.51 12.66 -0.35
C GLY A 221 18.52 12.32 0.76
N ILE A 222 17.44 11.60 0.46
CA ILE A 222 16.47 11.16 1.47
C ILE A 222 17.03 9.98 2.25
N ASN A 223 16.87 10.01 3.58
CA ASN A 223 17.21 8.90 4.44
C ASN A 223 16.15 7.81 4.33
N ILE A 224 16.53 6.64 3.81
CA ILE A 224 15.63 5.51 3.63
C ILE A 224 15.84 4.50 4.75
N LEU A 225 14.75 4.18 5.44
CA LEU A 225 14.65 3.08 6.39
C LEU A 225 13.88 1.95 5.75
N PHE A 226 14.37 0.73 5.90
CA PHE A 226 13.67 -0.44 5.35
C PHE A 226 13.07 -1.30 6.45
N SER A 227 12.26 -2.26 6.02
CA SER A 227 11.58 -3.24 6.87
C SER A 227 12.49 -3.79 7.97
N LEU A 228 11.96 -3.85 9.19
CA LEU A 228 12.63 -4.46 10.33
C LEU A 228 12.48 -5.99 10.27
N PRO A 229 13.49 -6.76 10.71
CA PRO A 229 13.38 -8.20 10.83
C PRO A 229 12.16 -8.61 11.69
N GLY A 230 11.42 -9.62 11.27
CA GLY A 230 10.24 -10.14 11.99
C GLY A 230 9.06 -9.17 12.10
N LEU A 231 9.12 -7.99 11.46
CA LEU A 231 8.04 -6.99 11.46
C LEU A 231 7.61 -6.64 10.04
N LYS A 232 6.29 -6.49 9.89
CA LYS A 232 5.67 -5.87 8.71
C LYS A 232 5.00 -4.57 9.14
N VAL A 233 5.48 -3.44 8.63
CA VAL A 233 4.92 -2.14 8.96
C VAL A 233 3.79 -1.81 8.00
N HIS A 234 2.58 -1.70 8.53
CA HIS A 234 1.38 -1.37 7.77
C HIS A 234 0.82 0.01 8.13
N ALA A 235 1.51 0.78 8.93
CA ALA A 235 1.14 2.15 9.30
C ALA A 235 1.23 3.09 8.08
N LYS A 236 0.31 4.05 8.00
CA LYS A 236 0.29 5.11 7.00
C LYS A 236 0.30 6.44 7.75
N VAL A 237 1.50 6.93 7.99
CA VAL A 237 1.73 8.11 8.81
C VAL A 237 2.75 9.05 8.17
N ALA A 238 2.51 10.35 8.33
CA ALA A 238 3.46 11.39 7.99
C ALA A 238 3.60 12.34 9.17
N LEU A 239 4.83 12.77 9.43
CA LEU A 239 5.19 13.65 10.51
C LEU A 239 6.02 14.82 9.97
N VAL A 240 5.62 16.04 10.32
CA VAL A 240 6.30 17.29 9.94
C VAL A 240 6.75 17.99 11.20
N LEU A 241 8.07 18.07 11.41
CA LEU A 241 8.67 18.65 12.60
C LEU A 241 9.17 20.07 12.32
N ARG A 242 8.75 21.01 13.15
CA ARG A 242 9.12 22.43 13.06
C ARG A 242 10.05 22.86 14.20
N ARG A 243 10.94 23.78 13.87
CA ARG A 243 11.80 24.45 14.83
C ARG A 243 12.00 25.91 14.41
N ASP A 244 12.17 26.77 15.39
CA ASP A 244 12.58 28.15 15.14
C ASP A 244 14.06 28.25 14.71
N ARG A 245 14.55 29.48 14.51
CA ARG A 245 15.94 29.72 14.12
C ARG A 245 16.94 29.36 15.24
N GLN A 246 16.50 29.37 16.48
CA GLN A 246 17.28 29.01 17.66
C GLN A 246 17.27 27.50 17.93
N GLY A 247 16.44 26.72 17.20
CA GLY A 247 16.33 25.28 17.34
C GLY A 247 15.24 24.83 18.34
N HIS A 248 14.47 25.73 18.93
CA HIS A 248 13.37 25.37 19.82
C HIS A 248 12.23 24.71 19.02
N LYS A 249 11.56 23.76 19.66
CA LYS A 249 10.41 23.06 19.05
C LYS A 249 9.24 24.04 18.87
N LEU A 250 8.66 24.02 17.70
CA LEU A 250 7.39 24.66 17.37
C LEU A 250 6.27 23.63 17.24
N PRO A 251 4.98 24.05 17.27
CA PRO A 251 3.89 23.16 16.93
C PRO A 251 4.18 22.43 15.64
N SER A 252 4.12 21.13 15.68
CA SER A 252 4.46 20.22 14.59
C SER A 252 3.22 19.44 14.20
N TYR A 253 3.22 18.84 13.01
CA TYR A 253 2.00 18.29 12.45
C TYR A 253 2.17 16.81 12.13
N ALA A 254 1.06 16.09 12.27
CA ALA A 254 0.94 14.70 11.94
C ALA A 254 -0.22 14.44 10.98
N TYR A 255 -0.04 13.50 10.09
CA TYR A 255 -1.11 12.89 9.31
C TYR A 255 -1.12 11.40 9.58
N ILE A 256 -2.29 10.87 9.97
CA ILE A 256 -2.50 9.46 10.29
C ILE A 256 -3.64 8.96 9.41
N SER A 257 -3.41 7.90 8.64
CA SER A 257 -4.40 7.40 7.69
C SER A 257 -4.58 5.88 7.79
N THR A 258 -5.78 5.43 7.45
CA THR A 258 -6.06 4.01 7.20
C THR A 258 -5.64 3.59 5.78
N GLY A 259 -5.65 4.55 4.83
CA GLY A 259 -5.32 4.33 3.42
C GLY A 259 -3.87 4.57 3.06
N ASN A 260 -3.36 3.84 2.07
CA ASN A 260 -2.02 4.05 1.53
C ASN A 260 -1.88 5.45 0.91
N PHE A 261 -0.65 5.98 0.92
CA PHE A 261 -0.32 7.25 0.26
C PHE A 261 -0.18 7.04 -1.25
N ASN A 262 -1.31 6.73 -1.87
CA ASN A 262 -1.41 6.38 -3.28
C ASN A 262 -2.64 7.07 -3.88
N GLU A 263 -2.40 7.98 -4.79
CA GLU A 263 -3.37 8.86 -5.42
C GLU A 263 -4.48 8.08 -6.15
N LYS A 264 -4.11 6.95 -6.78
CA LYS A 264 -5.07 6.10 -7.52
C LYS A 264 -5.99 5.35 -6.55
N THR A 265 -5.42 4.71 -5.53
CA THR A 265 -6.22 3.91 -4.59
C THR A 265 -7.09 4.77 -3.67
N ALA A 266 -6.68 6.00 -3.37
CA ALA A 266 -7.47 6.97 -2.61
C ALA A 266 -8.79 7.38 -3.30
N THR A 267 -8.93 7.13 -4.61
CA THR A 267 -10.19 7.35 -5.34
C THR A 267 -11.10 6.12 -5.37
N LEU A 268 -10.67 4.99 -4.80
CA LEU A 268 -11.36 3.70 -4.90
C LEU A 268 -11.78 3.15 -3.54
N TYR A 269 -10.90 3.27 -2.53
CA TYR A 269 -11.12 2.68 -1.21
C TYR A 269 -11.67 3.69 -0.22
N ALA A 270 -12.53 3.19 0.67
CA ALA A 270 -13.05 3.96 1.79
C ALA A 270 -12.02 3.98 2.92
N ASP A 271 -11.37 5.12 3.07
CA ASP A 271 -10.33 5.36 4.06
C ASP A 271 -10.57 6.67 4.81
N SER A 272 -9.89 6.82 5.95
CA SER A 272 -9.92 8.04 6.74
C SER A 272 -8.51 8.57 6.94
N GLY A 273 -8.36 9.90 6.93
CA GLY A 273 -7.09 10.57 7.17
C GLY A 273 -7.26 11.74 8.15
N LEU A 274 -6.51 11.69 9.25
CA LEU A 274 -6.52 12.69 10.32
C LEU A 274 -5.28 13.58 10.21
N PHE A 275 -5.47 14.87 10.03
CA PHE A 275 -4.43 15.87 10.24
C PHE A 275 -4.58 16.47 11.64
N THR A 276 -3.49 16.53 12.38
CA THR A 276 -3.48 17.01 13.76
C THR A 276 -2.17 17.71 14.11
N CYS A 277 -2.24 18.67 15.02
CA CYS A 277 -1.07 19.23 15.70
C CYS A 277 -1.04 18.86 17.19
N ASN A 278 -1.83 17.86 17.61
CA ASN A 278 -1.85 17.41 18.98
C ASN A 278 -0.45 16.94 19.41
N PRO A 279 0.16 17.57 20.43
CA PRO A 279 1.56 17.33 20.77
C PRO A 279 1.82 15.91 21.27
N ILE A 280 0.82 15.25 21.84
CA ILE A 280 0.94 13.87 22.31
C ILE A 280 1.01 12.93 21.10
N LEU A 281 0.09 13.07 20.13
CA LEU A 281 0.11 12.26 18.90
C LEU A 281 1.36 12.50 18.07
N VAL A 282 1.80 13.76 17.93
CA VAL A 282 3.05 14.12 17.26
C VAL A 282 4.24 13.45 17.93
N ASN A 283 4.31 13.46 19.26
CA ASN A 283 5.38 12.81 20.00
C ASN A 283 5.36 11.30 19.87
N ASP A 284 4.18 10.70 19.94
CA ASP A 284 4.01 9.25 19.76
C ASP A 284 4.45 8.81 18.35
N LEU A 285 4.08 9.55 17.31
CA LEU A 285 4.58 9.29 15.95
C LEU A 285 6.10 9.48 15.83
N HIS A 286 6.66 10.50 16.48
CA HIS A 286 8.10 10.67 16.51
C HIS A 286 8.79 9.46 17.18
N ASN A 287 8.22 8.94 18.28
CA ASN A 287 8.71 7.73 18.92
C ASN A 287 8.59 6.50 18.02
N LEU A 288 7.50 6.39 17.24
CA LEU A 288 7.33 5.33 16.24
C LEU A 288 8.46 5.35 15.20
N PHE A 289 8.79 6.52 14.65
CA PHE A 289 9.90 6.64 13.70
C PHE A 289 11.26 6.38 14.35
N ARG A 290 11.45 6.71 15.64
CA ARG A 290 12.65 6.33 16.37
C ARG A 290 12.79 4.81 16.52
N THR A 291 11.68 4.12 16.71
CA THR A 291 11.66 2.64 16.74
C THR A 291 12.08 2.07 15.38
N PHE A 292 11.61 2.65 14.28
CA PHE A 292 12.07 2.25 12.94
C PHE A 292 13.55 2.49 12.70
N GLN A 293 14.18 3.38 13.46
CA GLN A 293 15.62 3.64 13.47
C GLN A 293 16.40 2.72 14.43
N GLY A 294 15.76 1.71 15.01
CA GLY A 294 16.38 0.79 15.96
C GLY A 294 16.58 1.34 17.37
N LYS A 295 15.93 2.44 17.73
CA LYS A 295 15.98 2.99 19.09
C LYS A 295 14.99 2.25 19.97
N GLU A 296 15.45 1.74 21.09
CA GLU A 296 14.70 0.88 22.01
C GLU A 296 13.70 1.63 22.90
N ASN A 297 12.69 0.88 23.36
CA ASN A 297 11.70 1.24 24.39
C ASN A 297 10.91 2.53 24.13
N PRO A 298 10.13 2.60 23.02
CA PRO A 298 9.23 3.70 22.83
C PRO A 298 8.06 3.64 23.82
N VAL A 299 7.70 4.79 24.37
CA VAL A 299 6.45 4.94 25.15
C VAL A 299 5.42 5.63 24.26
N PHE A 300 4.22 5.05 24.17
CA PHE A 300 3.09 5.59 23.44
C PHE A 300 1.97 5.94 24.43
N HIS A 301 1.42 7.16 24.32
CA HIS A 301 0.41 7.67 25.25
C HIS A 301 -0.99 7.67 24.66
N ARG A 302 -1.11 7.87 23.36
CA ARG A 302 -2.39 7.93 22.63
C ARG A 302 -2.45 6.95 21.48
N LEU A 303 -1.32 6.69 20.81
CA LEU A 303 -1.29 5.69 19.74
C LEU A 303 -1.28 4.28 20.32
N LEU A 304 -2.11 3.42 19.74
CA LEU A 304 -2.07 1.98 19.97
C LEU A 304 -1.22 1.35 18.87
N VAL A 305 -0.08 0.79 19.26
CA VAL A 305 0.88 0.20 18.34
C VAL A 305 0.97 -1.30 18.58
N ALA A 306 0.66 -2.08 17.54
CA ALA A 306 0.39 -3.51 17.60
C ALA A 306 1.39 -4.32 18.44
N ARG A 307 2.69 -4.07 18.30
CA ARG A 307 3.73 -4.83 19.03
C ARG A 307 3.98 -4.34 20.45
N PHE A 308 3.49 -3.15 20.82
CA PHE A 308 3.88 -2.50 22.07
C PHE A 308 2.72 -2.46 23.08
N ASN A 309 1.67 -1.69 22.80
CA ASN A 309 0.64 -1.40 23.76
C ASN A 309 -0.79 -1.72 23.26
N LEU A 310 -0.97 -2.17 22.02
CA LEU A 310 -2.31 -2.40 21.45
C LEU A 310 -3.11 -3.45 22.25
N ILE A 311 -2.54 -4.66 22.40
CA ILE A 311 -3.24 -5.76 23.08
C ILE A 311 -3.50 -5.45 24.56
N PRO A 312 -2.50 -5.03 25.36
CA PRO A 312 -2.74 -4.66 26.76
C PRO A 312 -3.81 -3.59 26.94
N GLU A 313 -3.82 -2.58 26.05
CA GLU A 313 -4.79 -1.48 26.16
C GLU A 313 -6.20 -1.90 25.72
N LEU A 314 -6.32 -2.73 24.68
CA LEU A 314 -7.63 -3.29 24.30
C LEU A 314 -8.21 -4.16 25.42
N ASN A 315 -7.40 -5.02 26.03
CA ASN A 315 -7.84 -5.85 27.16
C ASN A 315 -8.28 -4.96 28.33
N ARG A 316 -7.51 -3.93 28.67
CA ARG A 316 -7.89 -2.96 29.71
C ARG A 316 -9.25 -2.28 29.45
N LEU A 317 -9.51 -1.91 28.18
CA LEU A 317 -10.78 -1.31 27.78
C LEU A 317 -11.94 -2.32 27.87
N ILE A 318 -11.72 -3.57 27.47
CA ILE A 318 -12.69 -4.65 27.57
C ILE A 318 -13.00 -4.93 29.05
N ASP A 319 -11.98 -5.07 29.90
CA ASP A 319 -12.13 -5.29 31.33
C ASP A 319 -12.92 -4.16 31.98
N HIS A 320 -12.68 -2.92 31.58
CA HIS A 320 -13.44 -1.77 32.07
C HIS A 320 -14.93 -1.91 31.77
N GLU A 321 -15.32 -2.29 30.56
CA GLU A 321 -16.74 -2.49 30.19
C GLU A 321 -17.36 -3.68 30.94
N ILE A 322 -16.59 -4.73 31.19
CA ILE A 322 -17.01 -5.88 31.99
C ILE A 322 -17.31 -5.43 33.43
N GLU A 323 -16.44 -4.65 34.06
CA GLU A 323 -16.64 -4.14 35.43
C GLU A 323 -17.83 -3.17 35.52
N LEU A 324 -18.06 -2.33 34.51
CA LEU A 324 -19.26 -1.52 34.41
C LEU A 324 -20.53 -2.40 34.43
N ALA A 325 -20.57 -3.44 33.59
CA ALA A 325 -21.69 -4.37 33.52
C ALA A 325 -21.90 -5.11 34.85
N LYS A 326 -20.84 -5.61 35.50
CA LYS A 326 -20.91 -6.25 36.82
C LYS A 326 -21.43 -5.30 37.90
N SER A 327 -21.15 -4.00 37.80
CA SER A 327 -21.64 -2.99 38.75
C SER A 327 -23.07 -2.52 38.47
N GLY A 328 -23.79 -3.17 37.55
CA GLY A 328 -25.17 -2.80 37.16
C GLY A 328 -25.26 -1.57 36.26
N LYS A 329 -24.13 -1.06 35.73
CA LYS A 329 -24.07 0.01 34.73
C LYS A 329 -24.11 -0.56 33.33
N GLN A 330 -24.41 0.27 32.35
CA GLN A 330 -24.39 -0.14 30.96
C GLN A 330 -22.96 -0.28 30.46
N GLY A 331 -22.50 -1.52 30.24
CA GLY A 331 -21.28 -1.82 29.47
C GLY A 331 -21.62 -2.09 28.01
N ARG A 332 -20.81 -1.58 27.08
CA ARG A 332 -21.04 -1.79 25.65
C ARG A 332 -19.73 -1.82 24.87
N ILE A 333 -19.54 -2.86 24.07
CA ILE A 333 -18.41 -3.00 23.16
C ILE A 333 -18.94 -3.10 21.73
N ILE A 334 -18.39 -2.29 20.82
CA ILE A 334 -18.68 -2.35 19.39
C ILE A 334 -17.35 -2.52 18.65
N LEU A 335 -17.21 -3.62 17.93
CA LEU A 335 -16.03 -3.93 17.12
C LEU A 335 -16.42 -3.99 15.64
N LYS A 336 -15.64 -3.31 14.79
CA LYS A 336 -15.72 -3.42 13.32
C LYS A 336 -14.35 -3.79 12.78
N MET A 337 -14.22 -4.99 12.23
CA MET A 337 -12.97 -5.50 11.67
C MET A 337 -13.27 -6.53 10.57
N ASN A 338 -12.32 -6.74 9.66
CA ASN A 338 -12.46 -7.75 8.61
C ASN A 338 -12.28 -9.17 9.14
N ALA A 339 -11.33 -9.35 10.05
CA ALA A 339 -11.01 -10.63 10.67
C ALA A 339 -10.43 -10.41 12.06
N LEU A 340 -10.81 -11.24 13.01
CA LEU A 340 -10.20 -11.37 14.33
C LEU A 340 -9.35 -12.64 14.29
N GLN A 341 -8.03 -12.48 14.30
CA GLN A 341 -7.07 -13.60 14.18
C GLN A 341 -6.20 -13.76 15.43
N ASP A 342 -6.29 -12.85 16.38
CA ASP A 342 -5.57 -12.95 17.63
C ASP A 342 -6.16 -14.10 18.47
N PRO A 343 -5.34 -15.06 18.93
CA PRO A 343 -5.82 -16.22 19.69
C PRO A 343 -6.11 -15.91 21.16
N ALA A 344 -5.76 -14.74 21.67
CA ALA A 344 -5.92 -14.34 23.07
C ALA A 344 -7.32 -13.83 23.41
#